data_87a5972541015ada477cd5355a12323d
#
_entry.id   87a5972541015ada477cd5355a12323d
#
_cell.length_a   1.000
_cell.length_b   1.000
_cell.length_c   1.000
_cell.angle_alpha   90.00
_cell.angle_beta   90.00
_cell.angle_gamma   90.00
#
_symmetry.space_group_name_H-M   'P 1'
#
loop_
_entity.id
_entity.type
_entity.pdbx_description
1 polymer ?
#
loop_
_entity_poly.entity_id
_entity_poly.type
_entity_poly.pdbx_seq_one_letter_code
_entity_poly.pdbx_strand_id
1 'polypeptide(L)'
;MTQVFGPNGAVVPVTIIEAGPCVVTQIKTVPHDGYEAVQIGFEQTTLKNRTRAELGHLGHSLSLLKAQRRRLQTYQQGQRGKSKTESATATEEATGEEAQAETTPEAGAEKKDKQIQKLLRVQEKRQRRPGPELGPFKVLREVELQEGIAAENLELGKQFDAGLFTVGESVDIVGTSKGKGFQGGVKRHGFRGGPKTHGQSDRTRAPGSIGSGTTPGRVLKGTRMAGHMGDARVTAKKLQVIQSDPERNLLVVKGSVPGATGGLLMIKKHVMR
;
A
#
# COMPACT_ATOMS: atom_id res chain seq x y z
N MET A 1 -19.63 9.72 -3.38
CA MET A 1 -20.32 10.07 -4.63
C MET A 1 -21.00 11.41 -4.46
N THR A 2 -20.96 12.22 -5.47
CA THR A 2 -21.63 13.54 -5.57
C THR A 2 -22.22 13.70 -6.98
N GLN A 3 -22.69 14.86 -7.33
CA GLN A 3 -23.20 15.17 -8.66
C GLN A 3 -22.57 16.46 -9.19
N VAL A 4 -22.38 16.51 -10.50
CA VAL A 4 -21.88 17.68 -11.22
C VAL A 4 -22.84 17.97 -12.36
N PHE A 5 -23.10 19.26 -12.64
CA PHE A 5 -23.89 19.65 -13.76
C PHE A 5 -23.05 19.67 -15.04
N GLY A 6 -23.47 18.96 -16.04
CA GLY A 6 -22.85 18.97 -17.36
C GLY A 6 -23.15 20.29 -18.11
N PRO A 7 -22.48 20.55 -19.23
CA PRO A 7 -22.67 21.76 -20.03
C PRO A 7 -24.12 21.93 -20.54
N ASN A 8 -24.85 20.82 -20.65
CA ASN A 8 -26.24 20.83 -21.07
C ASN A 8 -27.25 20.96 -19.90
N GLY A 9 -26.79 21.31 -18.69
CA GLY A 9 -27.61 21.34 -17.48
C GLY A 9 -28.00 19.96 -16.92
N ALA A 10 -27.59 18.87 -17.55
CA ALA A 10 -27.87 17.51 -17.08
C ALA A 10 -27.06 17.18 -15.83
N VAL A 11 -27.71 16.53 -14.86
CA VAL A 11 -27.07 16.06 -13.65
C VAL A 11 -26.26 14.77 -13.93
N VAL A 12 -24.95 14.81 -13.69
CA VAL A 12 -24.06 13.67 -13.86
C VAL A 12 -23.63 13.17 -12.49
N PRO A 13 -23.97 11.91 -12.11
CA PRO A 13 -23.47 11.32 -10.87
C PRO A 13 -21.97 11.03 -11.00
N VAL A 14 -21.17 11.48 -10.03
CA VAL A 14 -19.72 11.32 -10.07
C VAL A 14 -19.17 10.79 -8.76
N THR A 15 -18.02 10.16 -8.85
CA THR A 15 -17.19 9.78 -7.70
C THR A 15 -15.86 10.52 -7.80
N ILE A 16 -15.46 11.17 -6.72
CA ILE A 16 -14.16 11.86 -6.60
C ILE A 16 -13.18 10.87 -5.99
N ILE A 17 -12.01 10.75 -6.61
CA ILE A 17 -10.92 9.83 -6.23
C ILE A 17 -9.65 10.65 -6.06
N GLU A 18 -8.93 10.44 -4.97
CA GLU A 18 -7.58 10.95 -4.76
C GLU A 18 -6.61 9.98 -5.46
N ALA A 19 -5.96 10.44 -6.54
CA ALA A 19 -5.25 9.60 -7.50
C ALA A 19 -3.72 9.74 -7.44
N GLY A 20 -3.15 10.36 -6.44
CA GLY A 20 -1.70 10.52 -6.43
C GLY A 20 -1.15 11.21 -5.18
N PRO A 21 0.14 11.52 -5.14
CA PRO A 21 1.15 11.08 -6.11
C PRO A 21 1.50 9.60 -5.99
N CYS A 22 1.69 8.93 -7.12
CA CYS A 22 2.19 7.56 -7.22
C CYS A 22 3.66 7.57 -7.63
N VAL A 23 4.52 6.80 -6.97
CA VAL A 23 5.97 6.82 -7.19
C VAL A 23 6.45 5.47 -7.69
N VAL A 24 7.28 5.43 -8.73
CA VAL A 24 7.93 4.20 -9.21
C VAL A 24 8.98 3.76 -8.18
N THR A 25 8.77 2.60 -7.57
CA THR A 25 9.65 2.05 -6.53
C THR A 25 10.59 0.99 -7.04
N GLN A 26 10.19 0.22 -8.06
CA GLN A 26 11.00 -0.81 -8.69
C GLN A 26 10.57 -1.01 -10.13
N ILE A 27 11.52 -1.27 -11.00
CA ILE A 27 11.30 -1.67 -12.39
C ILE A 27 11.75 -3.11 -12.52
N LYS A 28 10.87 -3.98 -12.96
CA LYS A 28 11.13 -5.40 -13.20
C LYS A 28 11.38 -5.64 -14.67
N THR A 29 12.40 -6.41 -14.96
CA THR A 29 12.83 -6.72 -16.33
C THR A 29 12.91 -8.23 -16.54
N VAL A 30 12.69 -8.68 -17.78
CA VAL A 30 12.74 -10.10 -18.13
C VAL A 30 14.04 -10.80 -17.70
N PRO A 31 15.26 -10.20 -17.86
CA PRO A 31 16.49 -10.88 -17.48
C PRO A 31 16.64 -11.19 -15.99
N HIS A 32 16.07 -10.33 -15.12
CA HIS A 32 16.23 -10.46 -13.67
C HIS A 32 15.02 -11.08 -12.98
N ASP A 33 13.81 -10.69 -13.41
CA ASP A 33 12.56 -11.04 -12.74
C ASP A 33 11.72 -12.04 -13.54
N GLY A 34 12.05 -12.26 -14.83
CA GLY A 34 11.32 -13.17 -15.72
C GLY A 34 10.08 -12.55 -16.39
N TYR A 35 9.74 -11.32 -16.06
CA TYR A 35 8.61 -10.57 -16.63
C TYR A 35 8.83 -9.05 -16.52
N GLU A 36 8.12 -8.30 -17.32
CA GLU A 36 8.16 -6.83 -17.30
C GLU A 36 7.02 -6.27 -16.49
N ALA A 37 7.36 -5.51 -15.45
CA ALA A 37 6.40 -4.84 -14.60
C ALA A 37 7.03 -3.64 -13.89
N VAL A 38 6.19 -2.72 -13.46
CA VAL A 38 6.58 -1.57 -12.62
C VAL A 38 5.88 -1.66 -11.28
N GLN A 39 6.65 -1.57 -10.21
CA GLN A 39 6.10 -1.46 -8.88
C GLN A 39 5.87 0.01 -8.55
N ILE A 40 4.66 0.34 -8.15
CA ILE A 40 4.21 1.68 -7.79
C ILE A 40 3.95 1.73 -6.29
N GLY A 41 4.50 2.74 -5.64
CA GLY A 41 4.24 3.10 -4.25
C GLY A 41 3.20 4.21 -4.16
N PHE A 42 2.23 4.04 -3.27
CA PHE A 42 1.17 5.01 -3.00
C PHE A 42 1.03 5.27 -1.50
N GLU A 43 0.70 6.52 -1.14
CA GLU A 43 0.54 7.01 0.23
C GLU A 43 1.81 6.85 1.07
N GLN A 44 2.60 7.93 1.17
CA GLN A 44 3.80 7.94 1.99
C GLN A 44 3.45 7.80 3.47
N THR A 45 4.25 7.03 4.19
CA THR A 45 4.05 6.78 5.61
C THR A 45 5.34 6.95 6.39
N THR A 46 5.26 6.92 7.72
CA THR A 46 6.43 7.03 8.56
C THR A 46 7.16 5.69 8.68
N LEU A 47 8.50 5.73 8.79
CA LEU A 47 9.37 4.56 8.98
C LEU A 47 8.99 3.68 10.18
N LYS A 48 8.36 4.27 11.20
CA LYS A 48 7.97 3.56 12.44
C LYS A 48 6.91 2.48 12.22
N ASN A 49 6.09 2.64 11.20
CA ASN A 49 4.92 1.79 10.94
C ASN A 49 5.21 0.68 9.92
N ARG A 50 6.49 0.43 9.59
CA ARG A 50 6.89 -0.57 8.60
C ARG A 50 7.77 -1.65 9.16
N THR A 51 7.66 -2.84 8.58
CA THR A 51 8.51 -3.98 8.91
C THR A 51 9.93 -3.76 8.37
N ARG A 52 10.91 -4.46 8.96
CA ARG A 52 12.29 -4.39 8.49
C ARG A 52 12.46 -4.89 7.06
N ALA A 53 11.66 -5.86 6.66
CA ALA A 53 11.67 -6.42 5.31
C ALA A 53 11.22 -5.39 4.28
N GLU A 54 10.11 -4.69 4.53
CA GLU A 54 9.61 -3.61 3.67
C GLU A 54 10.62 -2.47 3.53
N LEU A 55 11.22 -2.04 4.63
CA LEU A 55 12.26 -1.00 4.61
C LEU A 55 13.50 -1.43 3.83
N GLY A 56 13.92 -2.69 3.97
CA GLY A 56 15.03 -3.26 3.20
C GLY A 56 14.72 -3.33 1.70
N HIS A 57 13.48 -3.65 1.34
CA HIS A 57 13.01 -3.68 -0.05
C HIS A 57 13.08 -2.29 -0.71
N LEU A 58 12.69 -1.24 0.02
CA LEU A 58 12.74 0.15 -0.44
C LEU A 58 14.13 0.80 -0.36
N GLY A 59 15.19 0.02 -0.13
CA GLY A 59 16.58 0.53 -0.11
C GLY A 59 17.02 1.17 1.21
N HIS A 60 16.14 1.25 2.23
CA HIS A 60 16.53 1.80 3.53
C HIS A 60 17.54 0.91 4.25
N SER A 61 18.71 1.45 4.56
CA SER A 61 19.72 0.72 5.31
C SER A 61 19.31 0.53 6.77
N LEU A 62 19.14 -0.72 7.19
CA LEU A 62 18.83 -1.07 8.58
C LEU A 62 19.88 -0.56 9.59
N SER A 63 21.12 -0.39 9.16
CA SER A 63 22.20 0.17 9.99
C SER A 63 21.99 1.66 10.26
N LEU A 64 21.54 2.44 9.28
CA LEU A 64 21.21 3.85 9.43
C LEU A 64 20.00 4.05 10.33
N LEU A 65 18.96 3.23 10.17
CA LEU A 65 17.77 3.28 11.04
C LEU A 65 18.11 2.97 12.50
N LYS A 66 19.02 2.02 12.76
CA LYS A 66 19.54 1.74 14.10
C LYS A 66 20.35 2.93 14.64
N ALA A 67 21.19 3.55 13.82
CA ALA A 67 21.98 4.72 14.21
C ALA A 67 21.09 5.93 14.52
N GLN A 68 20.06 6.20 13.71
CA GLN A 68 19.08 7.26 13.98
C GLN A 68 18.29 6.98 15.26
N ARG A 69 17.85 5.74 15.51
CA ARG A 69 17.19 5.38 16.78
C ARG A 69 18.10 5.58 17.99
N ARG A 70 19.37 5.20 17.91
CA ARG A 70 20.36 5.42 18.98
C ARG A 70 20.56 6.91 19.25
N ARG A 71 20.70 7.75 18.20
CA ARG A 71 20.81 9.21 18.33
C ARG A 71 19.60 9.83 18.98
N LEU A 72 18.40 9.40 18.61
CA LEU A 72 17.15 9.87 19.24
C LEU A 72 17.03 9.42 20.69
N GLN A 73 17.44 8.21 21.02
CA GLN A 73 17.45 7.72 22.41
C GLN A 73 18.46 8.47 23.28
N THR A 74 19.67 8.69 22.78
CA THR A 74 20.69 9.49 23.50
C THR A 74 20.24 10.95 23.67
N TYR A 75 19.60 11.55 22.67
CA TYR A 75 19.04 12.90 22.77
C TYR A 75 17.92 12.98 23.81
N GLN A 76 17.02 12.01 23.85
CA GLN A 76 15.94 11.92 24.84
C GLN A 76 16.46 11.63 26.26
N GLN A 77 17.50 10.80 26.40
CA GLN A 77 18.17 10.53 27.68
C GLN A 77 18.94 11.76 28.18
N GLY A 78 19.59 12.52 27.29
CA GLY A 78 20.28 13.77 27.62
C GLY A 78 19.31 14.87 28.08
N GLN A 79 18.11 14.92 27.53
CA GLN A 79 17.09 15.87 28.02
C GLN A 79 16.49 15.45 29.36
N ARG A 80 16.29 14.14 29.59
CA ARG A 80 15.85 13.63 30.91
C ARG A 80 16.91 13.79 31.99
N GLY A 81 18.21 13.80 31.63
CA GLY A 81 19.33 14.08 32.55
C GLY A 81 19.37 15.55 32.95
N LYS A 82 19.12 16.49 32.03
CA LYS A 82 19.15 17.93 32.34
C LYS A 82 18.01 18.37 33.24
N SER A 83 16.82 17.75 33.14
CA SER A 83 15.71 18.06 34.04
C SER A 83 15.87 17.50 35.47
N LYS A 84 16.85 16.61 35.70
CA LYS A 84 17.16 16.06 37.03
C LYS A 84 18.32 16.79 37.73
N THR A 85 19.16 17.54 37.00
CA THR A 85 20.31 18.27 37.56
C THR A 85 20.00 19.69 37.96
N GLU A 86 18.83 20.25 37.58
CA GLU A 86 18.38 21.58 38.07
C GLU A 86 17.73 21.58 39.46
N SER A 87 17.53 20.38 40.05
CA SER A 87 16.98 20.27 41.42
C SER A 87 17.96 19.78 42.47
N ALA A 88 19.27 19.70 42.15
CA ALA A 88 20.29 19.22 43.10
C ALA A 88 21.61 19.99 42.93
N THR A 89 21.60 21.30 43.16
CA THR A 89 22.83 22.05 43.44
C THR A 89 22.67 22.76 44.77
N ALA A 90 22.94 22.05 45.81
CA ALA A 90 23.44 22.56 47.06
C ALA A 90 24.22 21.43 47.75
N THR A 91 25.46 21.75 48.09
CA THR A 91 26.38 21.08 49.03
C THR A 91 27.34 19.98 48.45
N GLU A 92 28.54 20.38 48.59
CA GLU A 92 29.76 19.72 49.10
C GLU A 92 30.93 19.53 48.13
N GLU A 93 31.95 20.26 48.52
CA GLU A 93 33.34 20.24 48.02
C GLU A 93 34.12 19.00 48.51
N ALA A 94 35.19 18.75 47.77
CA ALA A 94 36.48 18.26 48.20
C ALA A 94 36.86 16.79 47.85
N THR A 95 38.03 16.80 47.31
CA THR A 95 39.18 15.88 47.35
C THR A 95 39.40 14.94 46.15
N GLY A 96 40.57 15.19 45.57
CA GLY A 96 41.18 14.57 44.45
C GLY A 96 41.75 13.17 44.69
N GLU A 97 42.06 12.51 43.59
CA GLU A 97 43.29 11.70 43.41
C GLU A 97 43.37 11.26 41.97
N GLU A 98 44.54 11.55 41.39
CA GLU A 98 44.97 11.15 40.05
C GLU A 98 45.23 9.63 40.02
N ALA A 99 44.71 8.95 39.01
CA ALA A 99 45.17 7.66 38.58
C ALA A 99 45.44 7.68 37.07
N GLN A 100 46.71 7.87 36.72
CA GLN A 100 47.24 7.66 35.36
C GLN A 100 47.14 6.19 35.00
N ALA A 101 46.42 5.88 33.94
CA ALA A 101 46.50 4.58 33.25
C ALA A 101 47.13 4.78 31.88
N GLU A 102 48.40 4.39 31.77
CA GLU A 102 49.14 4.26 30.52
C GLU A 102 48.44 3.27 29.58
N THR A 103 47.88 3.75 28.51
CA THR A 103 47.39 2.94 27.39
C THR A 103 48.40 3.00 26.26
N THR A 104 49.05 1.90 25.99
CA THR A 104 49.95 1.66 24.86
C THR A 104 49.31 2.04 23.53
N PRO A 105 50.01 2.78 22.63
CA PRO A 105 49.47 3.35 21.42
C PRO A 105 49.12 2.33 20.31
N GLU A 106 49.58 1.08 20.36
CA GLU A 106 49.38 0.09 19.30
C GLU A 106 47.97 -0.53 19.24
N ALA A 107 47.35 -0.75 20.40
CA ALA A 107 46.01 -1.33 20.44
C ALA A 107 44.90 -0.36 19.95
N GLY A 108 45.17 0.95 19.88
CA GLY A 108 44.27 1.98 19.36
C GLY A 108 44.23 2.08 17.84
N ALA A 109 45.34 1.79 17.17
CA ALA A 109 45.47 1.83 15.72
C ALA A 109 44.71 0.67 15.05
N GLU A 110 44.91 -0.57 15.52
CA GLU A 110 44.17 -1.73 14.99
C GLU A 110 42.66 -1.65 15.15
N LYS A 111 42.15 -1.03 16.21
CA LYS A 111 40.72 -0.83 16.40
C LYS A 111 40.16 0.22 15.42
N LYS A 112 40.93 1.27 15.10
CA LYS A 112 40.58 2.28 14.11
C LYS A 112 40.58 1.69 12.70
N ASP A 113 41.56 0.90 12.34
CA ASP A 113 41.64 0.27 11.01
C ASP A 113 40.51 -0.75 10.79
N LYS A 114 40.17 -1.57 11.78
CA LYS A 114 39.01 -2.47 11.73
C LYS A 114 37.70 -1.70 11.59
N GLN A 115 37.62 -0.53 12.20
CA GLN A 115 36.44 0.33 12.13
C GLN A 115 36.34 1.01 10.77
N ILE A 116 37.47 1.46 10.20
CA ILE A 116 37.57 2.03 8.84
C ILE A 116 37.25 0.96 7.78
N GLN A 117 37.79 -0.24 7.89
CA GLN A 117 37.45 -1.36 7.00
C GLN A 117 35.97 -1.74 7.06
N LYS A 118 35.36 -1.69 8.24
CA LYS A 118 33.93 -1.95 8.40
C LYS A 118 33.07 -0.86 7.76
N LEU A 119 33.52 0.39 7.81
CA LEU A 119 32.86 1.52 7.14
C LEU A 119 33.02 1.43 5.61
N LEU A 120 34.19 1.06 5.11
CA LEU A 120 34.44 0.86 3.67
C LEU A 120 33.59 -0.29 3.12
N ARG A 121 33.52 -1.43 3.81
CA ARG A 121 32.62 -2.55 3.42
C ARG A 121 31.13 -2.16 3.42
N VAL A 122 30.73 -1.24 4.29
CA VAL A 122 29.36 -0.69 4.31
C VAL A 122 29.13 0.26 3.12
N GLN A 123 30.14 1.05 2.75
CA GLN A 123 30.10 1.91 1.57
C GLN A 123 30.09 1.10 0.26
N GLU A 124 30.91 0.05 0.14
CA GLU A 124 30.90 -0.85 -1.02
C GLU A 124 29.56 -1.60 -1.16
N LYS A 125 28.93 -2.02 -0.06
CA LYS A 125 27.60 -2.59 -0.07
C LYS A 125 26.52 -1.57 -0.47
N ARG A 126 26.73 -0.27 -0.18
CA ARG A 126 25.86 0.82 -0.63
C ARG A 126 25.97 1.07 -2.14
N GLN A 127 27.19 1.01 -2.68
CA GLN A 127 27.42 1.17 -4.13
C GLN A 127 26.83 0.04 -4.98
N ARG A 128 26.62 -1.16 -4.37
CA ARG A 128 25.95 -2.29 -5.04
C ARG A 128 24.42 -2.21 -5.10
N ARG A 129 23.82 -1.18 -4.52
CA ARG A 129 22.37 -0.91 -4.62
C ARG A 129 22.17 0.48 -5.19
N PRO A 130 22.28 0.66 -6.51
CA PRO A 130 21.98 1.92 -7.15
C PRO A 130 20.48 2.13 -7.15
N GLY A 131 20.00 3.03 -6.35
CA GLY A 131 18.61 3.45 -6.34
C GLY A 131 18.42 4.57 -5.32
N PRO A 132 17.61 5.60 -5.64
CA PRO A 132 17.25 6.62 -4.67
C PRO A 132 16.59 5.96 -3.46
N GLU A 133 16.90 6.42 -2.25
CA GLU A 133 16.15 6.03 -1.05
C GLU A 133 14.72 6.54 -1.22
N LEU A 134 13.83 5.65 -1.65
CA LEU A 134 12.43 5.96 -1.80
C LEU A 134 11.76 5.89 -0.43
N GLY A 135 10.90 6.85 -0.16
CA GLY A 135 10.17 6.92 1.10
C GLY A 135 9.36 5.64 1.36
N PRO A 136 9.06 5.32 2.62
CA PRO A 136 8.18 4.20 2.94
C PRO A 136 6.77 4.51 2.45
N PHE A 137 6.21 3.58 1.67
CA PHE A 137 4.85 3.67 1.14
C PHE A 137 3.92 2.73 1.90
N LYS A 138 2.67 3.13 2.07
CA LYS A 138 1.64 2.30 2.70
C LYS A 138 1.22 1.16 1.79
N VAL A 139 1.16 1.41 0.50
CA VAL A 139 0.74 0.45 -0.50
C VAL A 139 1.80 0.34 -1.59
N LEU A 140 2.19 -0.89 -1.89
CA LEU A 140 3.01 -1.25 -3.03
C LEU A 140 2.19 -2.16 -3.95
N ARG A 141 2.12 -1.85 -5.24
CA ARG A 141 1.44 -2.65 -6.25
C ARG A 141 2.24 -2.73 -7.53
N GLU A 142 2.22 -3.90 -8.13
CA GLU A 142 2.82 -4.12 -9.44
C GLU A 142 1.77 -3.91 -10.52
N VAL A 143 2.20 -3.24 -11.58
CA VAL A 143 1.41 -2.98 -12.79
C VAL A 143 2.19 -3.52 -13.96
N GLU A 144 1.57 -4.39 -14.74
CA GLU A 144 2.13 -4.89 -15.99
C GLU A 144 2.24 -3.74 -16.99
N LEU A 145 3.37 -3.66 -17.66
CA LEU A 145 3.55 -2.72 -18.76
C LEU A 145 2.76 -3.23 -19.97
N GLN A 146 2.09 -2.32 -20.65
CA GLN A 146 1.44 -2.66 -21.93
C GLN A 146 2.51 -2.80 -23.01
N GLU A 147 2.24 -3.65 -24.00
CA GLU A 147 3.07 -3.82 -25.20
C GLU A 147 3.33 -2.44 -25.84
N GLY A 148 4.61 -2.08 -25.99
CA GLY A 148 5.05 -0.80 -26.55
C GLY A 148 5.57 0.23 -25.54
N ILE A 149 5.42 0.02 -24.22
CA ILE A 149 6.09 0.84 -23.21
C ILE A 149 7.27 0.01 -22.67
N ALA A 150 8.45 0.27 -23.19
CA ALA A 150 9.65 -0.39 -22.68
C ALA A 150 9.93 0.05 -21.22
N ALA A 151 10.26 -0.90 -20.37
CA ALA A 151 10.65 -0.66 -18.98
C ALA A 151 11.87 0.30 -18.88
N GLU A 152 12.69 0.34 -19.95
CA GLU A 152 13.87 1.17 -20.06
C GLU A 152 13.59 2.69 -20.08
N ASN A 153 12.37 3.10 -20.45
CA ASN A 153 11.95 4.50 -20.49
C ASN A 153 11.40 5.02 -19.14
N LEU A 154 11.39 4.17 -18.13
CA LEU A 154 10.90 4.52 -16.80
C LEU A 154 12.07 4.66 -15.82
N GLU A 155 12.10 5.77 -15.12
CA GLU A 155 13.09 6.05 -14.09
C GLU A 155 12.56 5.73 -12.70
N LEU A 156 13.43 5.20 -11.83
CA LEU A 156 13.12 4.99 -10.42
C LEU A 156 12.88 6.36 -9.75
N GLY A 157 11.81 6.45 -8.96
CA GLY A 157 11.43 7.69 -8.29
C GLY A 157 10.55 8.62 -9.13
N LYS A 158 10.27 8.30 -10.40
CA LYS A 158 9.31 9.05 -11.22
C LYS A 158 7.94 9.06 -10.56
N GLN A 159 7.34 10.24 -10.51
CA GLN A 159 6.00 10.43 -9.95
C GLN A 159 4.96 10.45 -11.07
N PHE A 160 3.83 9.85 -10.79
CA PHE A 160 2.63 9.88 -11.63
C PHE A 160 1.51 10.56 -10.86
N ASP A 161 0.96 11.58 -11.46
CA ASP A 161 -0.14 12.38 -10.93
C ASP A 161 -1.47 12.07 -11.64
N ALA A 162 -2.55 12.66 -11.18
CA ALA A 162 -3.87 12.54 -11.80
C ALA A 162 -3.88 12.97 -13.28
N GLY A 163 -2.94 13.86 -13.70
CA GLY A 163 -2.78 14.32 -15.08
C GLY A 163 -2.48 13.23 -16.12
N LEU A 164 -2.13 12.01 -15.68
CA LEU A 164 -2.00 10.85 -16.56
C LEU A 164 -3.32 10.51 -17.30
N PHE A 165 -4.47 10.86 -16.72
CA PHE A 165 -5.79 10.58 -17.26
C PHE A 165 -6.40 11.85 -17.86
N THR A 166 -6.74 11.79 -19.15
CA THR A 166 -7.34 12.91 -19.87
C THR A 166 -8.86 12.92 -19.70
N VAL A 167 -9.46 14.14 -19.73
CA VAL A 167 -10.90 14.30 -19.66
C VAL A 167 -11.57 13.64 -20.90
N GLY A 168 -12.64 12.89 -20.65
CA GLY A 168 -13.35 12.11 -21.68
C GLY A 168 -12.81 10.70 -21.88
N GLU A 169 -11.65 10.37 -21.38
CA GLU A 169 -11.05 9.02 -21.47
C GLU A 169 -11.85 8.01 -20.66
N SER A 170 -11.88 6.75 -21.13
CA SER A 170 -12.48 5.63 -20.40
C SER A 170 -11.46 4.93 -19.54
N VAL A 171 -11.80 4.69 -18.27
CA VAL A 171 -10.94 4.00 -17.28
C VAL A 171 -11.63 2.78 -16.68
N ASP A 172 -10.84 1.80 -16.30
CA ASP A 172 -11.27 0.62 -15.54
C ASP A 172 -10.80 0.78 -14.09
N ILE A 173 -11.72 0.67 -13.14
CA ILE A 173 -11.43 0.87 -11.71
C ILE A 173 -11.60 -0.45 -10.98
N VAL A 174 -10.51 -0.93 -10.40
CA VAL A 174 -10.45 -2.15 -9.58
C VAL A 174 -10.44 -1.77 -8.11
N GLY A 175 -11.33 -2.37 -7.34
CA GLY A 175 -11.39 -2.18 -5.90
C GLY A 175 -11.94 -3.40 -5.18
N THR A 176 -11.90 -3.38 -3.86
CA THR A 176 -12.50 -4.40 -3.02
C THR A 176 -13.91 -3.99 -2.64
N SER A 177 -14.90 -4.80 -2.99
CA SER A 177 -16.32 -4.50 -2.69
C SER A 177 -16.57 -4.52 -1.19
N LYS A 178 -17.62 -3.81 -0.75
CA LYS A 178 -18.05 -3.83 0.65
C LYS A 178 -18.40 -5.25 1.08
N GLY A 179 -17.85 -5.73 2.19
CA GLY A 179 -18.20 -7.01 2.80
C GLY A 179 -19.66 -7.04 3.25
N LYS A 180 -20.33 -8.15 3.03
CA LYS A 180 -21.73 -8.39 3.44
C LYS A 180 -21.87 -9.57 4.39
N GLY A 181 -20.73 -10.15 4.80
CA GLY A 181 -20.69 -11.32 5.68
C GLY A 181 -21.25 -12.57 5.01
N PHE A 182 -21.72 -13.52 5.80
CA PHE A 182 -22.38 -14.73 5.33
C PHE A 182 -23.81 -14.42 4.86
N GLN A 183 -24.13 -14.75 3.62
CA GLN A 183 -25.44 -14.48 3.01
C GLN A 183 -26.08 -15.74 2.48
N GLY A 184 -27.41 -15.83 2.64
CA GLY A 184 -28.24 -16.90 2.05
C GLY A 184 -28.38 -16.76 0.54
N GLY A 185 -28.87 -17.84 -0.13
CA GLY A 185 -29.01 -17.93 -1.57
C GLY A 185 -29.86 -16.83 -2.19
N VAL A 186 -30.87 -16.36 -1.50
CA VAL A 186 -31.77 -15.30 -1.97
C VAL A 186 -31.00 -14.00 -2.22
N LYS A 187 -30.16 -13.56 -1.26
CA LYS A 187 -29.39 -12.32 -1.40
C LYS A 187 -28.12 -12.50 -2.23
N ARG A 188 -27.45 -13.64 -2.06
CA ARG A 188 -26.14 -13.89 -2.73
C ARG A 188 -26.30 -14.20 -4.21
N HIS A 189 -27.35 -14.96 -4.57
CA HIS A 189 -27.54 -15.48 -5.93
C HIS A 189 -28.86 -15.07 -6.59
N GLY A 190 -29.71 -14.30 -5.90
CA GLY A 190 -31.01 -13.87 -6.42
C GLY A 190 -32.05 -15.00 -6.48
N PHE A 191 -31.96 -16.02 -5.64
CA PHE A 191 -32.94 -17.09 -5.62
C PHE A 191 -34.32 -16.54 -5.22
N ARG A 192 -35.37 -17.09 -5.84
CA ARG A 192 -36.75 -16.68 -5.62
C ARG A 192 -37.22 -16.97 -4.19
N GLY A 193 -36.80 -18.10 -3.61
CA GLY A 193 -37.34 -18.63 -2.37
C GLY A 193 -38.69 -19.28 -2.55
N GLY A 194 -39.37 -19.56 -1.45
CA GLY A 194 -40.73 -20.12 -1.41
C GLY A 194 -41.82 -19.05 -1.50
N PRO A 195 -43.07 -19.44 -1.66
CA PRO A 195 -44.23 -18.55 -1.62
C PRO A 195 -44.36 -17.88 -0.24
N LYS A 196 -45.01 -16.73 -0.16
CA LYS A 196 -45.22 -15.99 1.08
C LYS A 196 -46.67 -16.14 1.62
N THR A 197 -47.55 -16.79 0.86
CA THR A 197 -48.99 -16.93 1.14
C THR A 197 -49.41 -18.38 0.95
N HIS A 198 -50.71 -18.67 1.11
CA HIS A 198 -51.31 -19.98 0.89
C HIS A 198 -50.78 -21.08 1.80
N GLY A 199 -50.73 -20.85 3.13
CA GLY A 199 -50.33 -21.83 4.13
C GLY A 199 -48.82 -22.07 4.27
N GLN A 200 -48.01 -21.27 3.60
CA GLN A 200 -46.57 -21.29 3.79
C GLN A 200 -46.21 -20.78 5.19
N SER A 201 -45.58 -21.62 6.02
CA SER A 201 -45.25 -21.26 7.41
C SER A 201 -43.78 -20.91 7.61
N ASP A 202 -42.84 -21.67 7.05
CA ASP A 202 -41.41 -21.55 7.45
C ASP A 202 -40.47 -21.39 6.28
N ARG A 203 -40.35 -22.05 5.27
CA ARG A 203 -39.30 -22.09 4.27
C ARG A 203 -39.31 -20.96 3.21
N THR A 204 -39.68 -19.75 3.60
CA THR A 204 -39.79 -18.60 2.65
C THR A 204 -38.49 -18.24 1.94
N ARG A 205 -37.36 -18.33 2.60
CA ARG A 205 -36.04 -17.98 2.07
C ARG A 205 -35.14 -19.20 1.86
N ALA A 206 -35.72 -20.41 1.80
CA ALA A 206 -34.94 -21.62 1.57
C ALA A 206 -34.41 -21.68 0.11
N PRO A 207 -33.26 -22.31 -0.11
CA PRO A 207 -32.65 -22.44 -1.44
C PRO A 207 -33.45 -23.37 -2.38
N GLY A 208 -34.28 -24.26 -1.84
CA GLY A 208 -34.94 -25.32 -2.58
C GLY A 208 -34.03 -26.53 -2.79
N SER A 209 -34.32 -27.33 -3.84
CA SER A 209 -33.52 -28.51 -4.17
C SER A 209 -32.09 -28.10 -4.61
N ILE A 210 -31.10 -28.84 -4.16
CA ILE A 210 -29.68 -28.64 -4.48
C ILE A 210 -29.15 -29.63 -5.53
N GLY A 211 -29.97 -30.58 -5.96
CA GLY A 211 -29.62 -31.56 -6.97
C GLY A 211 -30.67 -32.64 -7.16
N SER A 212 -30.40 -33.57 -8.06
CA SER A 212 -31.20 -34.76 -8.30
C SER A 212 -30.98 -35.81 -7.22
N GLY A 213 -31.84 -36.84 -7.18
CA GLY A 213 -31.78 -37.96 -6.19
C GLY A 213 -30.64 -38.93 -6.47
N THR A 214 -31.01 -40.21 -6.72
CA THR A 214 -30.07 -41.35 -6.83
C THR A 214 -28.99 -41.18 -7.93
N THR A 215 -29.33 -40.56 -9.02
CA THR A 215 -28.38 -40.28 -10.09
C THR A 215 -28.23 -38.77 -10.29
N PRO A 216 -27.06 -38.15 -10.10
CA PRO A 216 -25.71 -38.73 -9.88
C PRO A 216 -25.36 -39.07 -8.41
N GLY A 217 -26.27 -39.01 -7.46
CA GLY A 217 -26.06 -39.34 -6.03
C GLY A 217 -25.14 -38.37 -5.29
N ARG A 218 -24.86 -37.21 -5.87
CA ARG A 218 -24.00 -36.17 -5.31
C ARG A 218 -24.46 -34.77 -5.73
N VAL A 219 -24.07 -33.76 -4.95
CA VAL A 219 -24.21 -32.36 -5.36
C VAL A 219 -23.08 -31.99 -6.30
N LEU A 220 -23.39 -31.39 -7.43
CA LEU A 220 -22.40 -30.97 -8.42
C LEU A 220 -21.51 -29.83 -7.90
N LYS A 221 -20.23 -29.85 -8.30
CA LYS A 221 -19.31 -28.75 -8.00
C LYS A 221 -19.83 -27.46 -8.65
N GLY A 222 -19.70 -26.33 -7.93
CA GLY A 222 -20.18 -25.02 -8.42
C GLY A 222 -21.66 -24.76 -8.16
N THR A 223 -22.42 -25.69 -7.54
CA THR A 223 -23.79 -25.42 -7.12
C THR A 223 -23.86 -24.21 -6.22
N ARG A 224 -24.75 -23.26 -6.55
CA ARG A 224 -24.89 -22.00 -5.82
C ARG A 224 -25.52 -22.24 -4.45
N MET A 225 -24.75 -21.91 -3.40
CA MET A 225 -25.15 -22.08 -2.00
C MET A 225 -24.92 -20.81 -1.20
N ALA A 226 -25.41 -20.78 0.04
CA ALA A 226 -25.11 -19.75 1.01
C ALA A 226 -23.58 -19.68 1.26
N GLY A 227 -23.08 -18.51 1.64
CA GLY A 227 -21.66 -18.31 1.93
C GLY A 227 -21.29 -16.86 2.01
N HIS A 228 -19.98 -16.60 2.09
CA HIS A 228 -19.40 -15.26 2.15
C HIS A 228 -19.76 -14.46 0.89
N MET A 229 -20.18 -13.20 1.08
CA MET A 229 -20.51 -12.26 0.01
C MET A 229 -19.85 -10.92 0.26
N GLY A 230 -19.37 -10.30 -0.82
CA GLY A 230 -18.59 -9.06 -0.73
C GLY A 230 -17.15 -9.33 -0.31
N ASP A 231 -16.41 -8.25 0.01
CA ASP A 231 -14.97 -8.28 0.30
C ASP A 231 -14.19 -9.04 -0.81
N ALA A 232 -14.62 -8.83 -2.03
CA ALA A 232 -14.06 -9.46 -3.23
C ALA A 232 -13.56 -8.37 -4.18
N ARG A 233 -12.50 -8.68 -4.93
CA ARG A 233 -11.98 -7.82 -6.00
C ARG A 233 -13.02 -7.71 -7.11
N VAL A 234 -13.44 -6.48 -7.40
CA VAL A 234 -14.41 -6.15 -8.45
C VAL A 234 -13.82 -5.06 -9.34
N THR A 235 -14.04 -5.19 -10.65
CA THR A 235 -13.63 -4.19 -11.63
C THR A 235 -14.87 -3.53 -12.24
N ALA A 236 -15.00 -2.20 -12.06
CA ALA A 236 -15.93 -1.38 -12.80
C ALA A 236 -15.25 -0.93 -14.09
N LYS A 237 -15.75 -1.36 -15.24
CA LYS A 237 -15.17 -1.10 -16.56
C LYS A 237 -15.79 0.11 -17.24
N LYS A 238 -15.04 0.76 -18.11
CA LYS A 238 -15.51 1.85 -19.01
C LYS A 238 -16.15 3.03 -18.27
N LEU A 239 -15.57 3.45 -17.14
CA LEU A 239 -15.97 4.66 -16.47
C LEU A 239 -15.32 5.86 -17.16
N GLN A 240 -16.11 6.89 -17.48
CA GLN A 240 -15.62 8.08 -18.15
C GLN A 240 -15.02 9.06 -17.15
N VAL A 241 -13.85 9.62 -17.46
CA VAL A 241 -13.22 10.71 -16.71
C VAL A 241 -13.94 12.01 -17.06
N ILE A 242 -14.51 12.68 -16.07
CA ILE A 242 -15.21 13.96 -16.22
C ILE A 242 -14.26 15.13 -15.99
N GLN A 243 -13.39 15.01 -14.99
CA GLN A 243 -12.42 16.04 -14.64
C GLN A 243 -11.16 15.39 -14.07
N SER A 244 -10.01 15.96 -14.41
CA SER A 244 -8.70 15.62 -13.82
C SER A 244 -8.07 16.91 -13.32
N ASP A 245 -7.67 16.91 -12.05
CA ASP A 245 -7.00 18.03 -11.38
C ASP A 245 -5.65 17.54 -10.88
N PRO A 246 -4.56 17.80 -11.61
CA PRO A 246 -3.22 17.36 -11.23
C PRO A 246 -2.67 18.11 -10.01
N GLU A 247 -3.07 19.37 -9.77
CA GLU A 247 -2.57 20.15 -8.62
C GLU A 247 -3.04 19.57 -7.28
N ARG A 248 -4.29 19.10 -7.25
CA ARG A 248 -4.91 18.49 -6.06
C ARG A 248 -4.85 16.96 -6.08
N ASN A 249 -4.30 16.37 -7.15
CA ASN A 249 -4.32 14.93 -7.39
C ASN A 249 -5.72 14.30 -7.34
N LEU A 250 -6.73 15.01 -7.85
CA LEU A 250 -8.12 14.57 -7.86
C LEU A 250 -8.55 14.12 -9.25
N LEU A 251 -9.16 12.95 -9.29
CA LEU A 251 -9.79 12.40 -10.50
C LEU A 251 -11.29 12.23 -10.27
N VAL A 252 -12.08 12.83 -11.13
CA VAL A 252 -13.55 12.76 -11.07
C VAL A 252 -14.03 11.83 -12.17
N VAL A 253 -14.66 10.72 -11.78
CA VAL A 253 -15.19 9.72 -12.72
C VAL A 253 -16.70 9.64 -12.67
N LYS A 254 -17.33 9.38 -13.82
CA LYS A 254 -18.78 9.22 -13.95
C LYS A 254 -19.22 7.90 -13.35
N GLY A 255 -20.15 7.92 -12.42
CA GLY A 255 -20.79 6.73 -11.86
C GLY A 255 -20.20 6.28 -10.52
N SER A 256 -20.47 5.03 -10.15
CA SER A 256 -20.05 4.42 -8.89
C SER A 256 -18.78 3.59 -9.04
N VAL A 257 -17.96 3.59 -7.98
CA VAL A 257 -16.76 2.77 -7.89
C VAL A 257 -16.93 1.68 -6.81
N PRO A 258 -16.24 0.55 -6.93
CA PRO A 258 -16.33 -0.52 -5.94
C PRO A 258 -15.66 -0.14 -4.62
N GLY A 259 -16.27 -0.53 -3.51
CA GLY A 259 -15.67 -0.40 -2.17
C GLY A 259 -16.33 0.62 -1.27
N ALA A 260 -15.71 0.79 -0.10
CA ALA A 260 -16.09 1.79 0.90
C ALA A 260 -15.38 3.12 0.64
N THR A 261 -15.85 4.20 1.25
CA THR A 261 -15.14 5.49 1.29
C THR A 261 -13.78 5.30 1.95
N GLY A 262 -12.73 5.88 1.37
CA GLY A 262 -11.34 5.69 1.80
C GLY A 262 -10.74 4.33 1.45
N GLY A 263 -11.43 3.52 0.64
CA GLY A 263 -10.88 2.25 0.14
C GLY A 263 -9.85 2.44 -0.96
N LEU A 264 -8.84 1.55 -1.02
CA LEU A 264 -7.84 1.54 -2.07
C LEU A 264 -8.45 1.16 -3.42
N LEU A 265 -8.17 1.96 -4.44
CA LEU A 265 -8.57 1.73 -5.82
C LEU A 265 -7.34 1.64 -6.72
N MET A 266 -7.41 0.78 -7.74
CA MET A 266 -6.43 0.74 -8.82
C MET A 266 -7.14 1.20 -10.09
N ILE A 267 -6.63 2.27 -10.70
CA ILE A 267 -7.17 2.88 -11.90
C ILE A 267 -6.30 2.47 -13.07
N LYS A 268 -6.92 1.98 -14.13
CA LYS A 268 -6.23 1.57 -15.36
C LYS A 268 -6.92 2.23 -16.55
N LYS A 269 -6.17 2.66 -17.55
CA LYS A 269 -6.75 3.06 -18.84
C LYS A 269 -7.50 1.88 -19.43
N HIS A 270 -8.68 2.13 -19.99
CA HIS A 270 -9.43 1.09 -20.66
C HIS A 270 -8.83 0.81 -22.02
N VAL A 271 -8.39 -0.43 -22.24
CA VAL A 271 -7.90 -0.90 -23.56
C VAL A 271 -9.05 -1.59 -24.28
N MET A 272 -9.43 -1.05 -25.41
CA MET A 272 -10.32 -1.76 -26.32
C MET A 272 -9.54 -2.93 -26.92
N ARG A 273 -9.95 -4.15 -26.59
CA ARG A 273 -9.51 -5.38 -27.25
C ARG A 273 -10.41 -5.67 -28.42
#